data_c6867b92fa148cffa131ab4f75eea093
#
_entry.id   c6867b92fa148cffa131ab4f75eea093
#
_cell.length_a   1.000
_cell.length_b   1.000
_cell.length_c   1.000
_cell.angle_alpha   90.00
_cell.angle_beta   90.00
_cell.angle_gamma   90.00
#
_symmetry.space_group_name_H-M   'P 1'
#
loop_
_entity.id
_entity.type
_entity.pdbx_description
1 polymer ?
#
loop_
_entity_poly.entity_id
_entity_poly.type
_entity_poly.pdbx_seq_one_letter_code
_entity_poly.pdbx_strand_id
1 'polypeptide(L)'
;MTSALKPPVAAAQTLALRQPEKADGLRIYELIEQSPPLDLNSCYSYLLHSWHFADTCILAEEGDILAGYISGYIPPKQHDTLFIWQVVVGERYRGTGLALTLLAGLLARHSCRDVCFLETTVSPSNKASARLFAKLAERLNYSARTAMKPSNCFASGHFPPHLPTAYKIHRRNKLCH
;
A
#
# COMPACT_ATOMS: atom_id res chain seq x y z
N MET A 1 -45.72 -28.26 17.42
CA MET A 1 -44.25 -28.42 17.45
C MET A 1 -43.69 -27.66 16.25
N THR A 2 -43.32 -26.40 16.48
CA THR A 2 -42.85 -25.50 15.42
C THR A 2 -41.34 -25.55 15.40
N SER A 3 -40.77 -26.19 14.37
CA SER A 3 -39.32 -26.24 14.13
C SER A 3 -38.83 -24.87 13.73
N ALA A 4 -38.05 -24.22 14.57
CA ALA A 4 -37.36 -22.99 14.26
C ALA A 4 -36.27 -23.24 13.24
N LEU A 5 -36.44 -22.81 12.02
CA LEU A 5 -35.40 -22.79 10.98
C LEU A 5 -34.24 -21.88 11.46
N LYS A 6 -33.09 -22.52 11.65
CA LYS A 6 -31.83 -21.85 11.94
C LYS A 6 -31.52 -20.91 10.77
N PRO A 7 -31.24 -19.60 11.01
CA PRO A 7 -30.90 -18.70 9.92
C PRO A 7 -29.70 -19.21 9.15
N PRO A 8 -29.63 -18.99 7.82
CA PRO A 8 -28.49 -19.43 7.02
C PRO A 8 -27.21 -18.78 7.56
N VAL A 9 -26.18 -19.61 7.75
CA VAL A 9 -24.83 -19.15 8.07
C VAL A 9 -24.43 -18.19 6.95
N ALA A 10 -24.22 -16.92 7.29
CA ALA A 10 -23.73 -15.94 6.34
C ALA A 10 -22.47 -16.51 5.68
N ALA A 11 -22.49 -16.64 4.35
CA ALA A 11 -21.34 -17.09 3.59
C ALA A 11 -20.18 -16.18 3.96
N ALA A 12 -19.04 -16.77 4.33
CA ALA A 12 -17.83 -16.02 4.62
C ALA A 12 -17.52 -15.16 3.40
N GLN A 13 -17.71 -13.85 3.52
CA GLN A 13 -17.47 -12.93 2.42
C GLN A 13 -15.97 -12.95 2.14
N THR A 14 -15.61 -13.32 0.94
CA THR A 14 -14.20 -13.44 0.52
C THR A 14 -13.67 -12.04 0.20
N LEU A 15 -12.49 -11.73 0.72
CA LEU A 15 -11.79 -10.49 0.37
C LEU A 15 -11.45 -10.49 -1.13
N ALA A 16 -11.99 -9.53 -1.87
CA ALA A 16 -11.68 -9.30 -3.27
C ALA A 16 -10.57 -8.25 -3.40
N LEU A 17 -9.58 -8.54 -4.23
CA LEU A 17 -8.51 -7.59 -4.58
C LEU A 17 -8.78 -7.03 -5.97
N ARG A 18 -8.80 -5.71 -6.10
CA ARG A 18 -8.98 -5.06 -7.40
C ARG A 18 -8.22 -3.75 -7.54
N GLN A 19 -8.15 -3.26 -8.74
CA GLN A 19 -7.77 -1.90 -9.06
C GLN A 19 -8.84 -0.93 -8.54
N PRO A 20 -8.45 0.23 -7.98
CA PRO A 20 -9.43 1.25 -7.65
C PRO A 20 -10.00 1.87 -8.92
N GLU A 21 -11.21 2.37 -8.80
CA GLU A 21 -11.89 3.16 -9.80
C GLU A 21 -12.07 4.60 -9.31
N LYS A 22 -12.38 5.53 -10.21
CA LYS A 22 -12.61 6.93 -9.86
C LYS A 22 -13.62 7.12 -8.72
N ALA A 23 -14.66 6.27 -8.69
CA ALA A 23 -15.71 6.31 -7.65
C ALA A 23 -15.18 5.91 -6.25
N ASP A 24 -14.05 5.20 -6.16
CA ASP A 24 -13.48 4.79 -4.88
C ASP A 24 -12.77 5.92 -4.11
N GLY A 25 -12.49 7.05 -4.77
CA GLY A 25 -11.72 8.14 -4.17
C GLY A 25 -12.25 8.61 -2.82
N LEU A 26 -13.56 8.74 -2.68
CA LEU A 26 -14.19 9.13 -1.42
C LEU A 26 -14.10 8.02 -0.36
N ARG A 27 -14.37 6.77 -0.73
CA ARG A 27 -14.26 5.61 0.17
C ARG A 27 -12.85 5.44 0.73
N ILE A 28 -11.84 5.71 -0.13
CA ILE A 28 -10.42 5.67 0.26
C ILE A 28 -10.10 6.80 1.23
N TYR A 29 -10.59 8.01 0.95
CA TYR A 29 -10.45 9.15 1.86
C TYR A 29 -11.01 8.82 3.25
N GLU A 30 -12.24 8.31 3.34
CA GLU A 30 -12.90 7.94 4.59
C GLU A 30 -12.14 6.84 5.35
N LEU A 31 -11.63 5.82 4.64
CA LEU A 31 -10.83 4.77 5.26
C LEU A 31 -9.55 5.32 5.90
N ILE A 32 -8.87 6.26 5.24
CA ILE A 32 -7.63 6.84 5.73
C ILE A 32 -7.91 7.80 6.88
N GLU A 33 -8.96 8.62 6.79
CA GLU A 33 -9.41 9.50 7.86
C GLU A 33 -9.69 8.73 9.17
N GLN A 34 -10.27 7.53 9.06
CA GLN A 34 -10.55 6.63 10.18
C GLN A 34 -9.33 5.81 10.63
N SER A 35 -8.16 6.04 10.05
CA SER A 35 -6.96 5.23 10.29
C SER A 35 -5.77 6.04 10.81
N PRO A 36 -5.91 6.80 11.92
CA PRO A 36 -4.77 7.47 12.53
C PRO A 36 -3.68 6.45 12.95
N PRO A 37 -2.40 6.82 12.94
CA PRO A 37 -1.81 8.15 12.72
C PRO A 37 -1.41 8.41 11.24
N LEU A 38 -2.13 7.90 10.26
CA LEU A 38 -1.80 8.15 8.86
C LEU A 38 -2.08 9.62 8.50
N ASP A 39 -1.18 10.21 7.72
CA ASP A 39 -1.38 11.56 7.20
C ASP A 39 -2.54 11.56 6.19
N LEU A 40 -3.52 12.42 6.43
CA LEU A 40 -4.66 12.59 5.56
C LEU A 40 -4.35 13.64 4.50
N ASN A 41 -4.41 13.24 3.23
CA ASN A 41 -4.31 14.15 2.10
C ASN A 41 -5.70 14.70 1.71
N SER A 42 -5.76 15.61 0.76
CA SER A 42 -7.05 16.07 0.22
C SER A 42 -7.82 14.93 -0.45
N CYS A 43 -9.14 14.96 -0.40
CA CYS A 43 -10.00 13.99 -1.11
C CYS A 43 -9.67 13.95 -2.62
N TYR A 44 -9.31 15.10 -3.20
CA TYR A 44 -8.87 15.20 -4.60
C TYR A 44 -7.61 14.38 -4.89
N SER A 45 -6.67 14.29 -3.95
CA SER A 45 -5.48 13.42 -4.09
C SER A 45 -5.87 11.95 -4.26
N TYR A 46 -6.81 11.46 -3.47
CA TYR A 46 -7.28 10.07 -3.58
C TYR A 46 -8.09 9.82 -4.86
N LEU A 47 -8.83 10.81 -5.32
CA LEU A 47 -9.48 10.77 -6.63
C LEU A 47 -8.45 10.61 -7.76
N LEU A 48 -7.36 11.39 -7.74
CA LEU A 48 -6.29 11.28 -8.74
C LEU A 48 -5.60 9.93 -8.70
N HIS A 49 -5.30 9.41 -7.51
CA HIS A 49 -4.71 8.08 -7.34
C HIS A 49 -5.62 6.97 -7.86
N SER A 50 -6.93 7.09 -7.62
CA SER A 50 -7.91 6.10 -8.08
C SER A 50 -8.23 6.18 -9.57
N TRP A 51 -7.83 7.24 -10.24
CA TRP A 51 -8.08 7.45 -11.66
C TRP A 51 -6.79 7.40 -12.49
N HIS A 52 -5.90 8.37 -12.30
CA HIS A 52 -4.69 8.49 -13.13
C HIS A 52 -3.59 7.51 -12.76
N PHE A 53 -3.53 7.09 -11.50
CA PHE A 53 -2.51 6.16 -10.98
C PHE A 53 -3.10 4.80 -10.58
N ALA A 54 -4.33 4.50 -11.02
CA ALA A 54 -5.04 3.29 -10.63
C ALA A 54 -4.27 1.99 -10.95
N ASP A 55 -3.49 1.98 -12.04
CA ASP A 55 -2.68 0.83 -12.45
C ASP A 55 -1.61 0.44 -11.41
N THR A 56 -1.16 1.39 -10.61
CA THR A 56 -0.16 1.21 -9.54
C THR A 56 -0.76 1.35 -8.14
N CYS A 57 -2.09 1.27 -8.05
CA CYS A 57 -2.85 1.25 -6.81
C CYS A 57 -3.65 -0.05 -6.69
N ILE A 58 -3.94 -0.49 -5.47
CA ILE A 58 -4.73 -1.69 -5.22
C ILE A 58 -5.60 -1.49 -3.99
N LEU A 59 -6.81 -2.03 -4.02
CA LEU A 59 -7.67 -2.11 -2.84
C LEU A 59 -8.13 -3.54 -2.58
N ALA A 60 -8.55 -3.78 -1.34
CA ALA A 60 -9.24 -4.98 -0.91
C ALA A 60 -10.59 -4.60 -0.35
N GLU A 61 -11.63 -5.35 -0.71
CA GLU A 61 -12.98 -5.15 -0.19
C GLU A 61 -13.64 -6.47 0.20
N GLU A 62 -14.50 -6.41 1.20
CA GLU A 62 -15.36 -7.48 1.66
C GLU A 62 -16.82 -7.02 1.50
N GLY A 63 -17.47 -7.43 0.41
CA GLY A 63 -18.75 -6.83 0.00
C GLY A 63 -18.56 -5.33 -0.25
N ASP A 64 -19.35 -4.49 0.40
CA ASP A 64 -19.27 -3.02 0.27
C ASP A 64 -18.23 -2.37 1.21
N ILE A 65 -17.53 -3.16 2.03
CA ILE A 65 -16.60 -2.63 3.02
C ILE A 65 -15.19 -2.58 2.41
N LEU A 66 -14.59 -1.40 2.36
CA LEU A 66 -13.20 -1.24 1.98
C LEU A 66 -12.29 -1.69 3.12
N ALA A 67 -11.62 -2.83 2.92
CA ALA A 67 -10.79 -3.48 3.94
C ALA A 67 -9.36 -2.93 3.99
N GLY A 68 -8.84 -2.46 2.86
CA GLY A 68 -7.51 -1.88 2.78
C GLY A 68 -7.20 -1.29 1.41
N TYR A 69 -6.17 -0.45 1.36
CA TYR A 69 -5.76 0.24 0.14
C TYR A 69 -4.26 0.51 0.15
N ILE A 70 -3.66 0.42 -1.02
CA ILE A 70 -2.28 0.86 -1.28
C ILE A 70 -2.29 1.77 -2.49
N SER A 71 -1.68 2.94 -2.33
CA SER A 71 -1.35 3.83 -3.44
C SER A 71 0.15 3.81 -3.74
N GLY A 72 0.47 3.86 -5.01
CA GLY A 72 1.83 3.98 -5.50
C GLY A 72 1.86 4.59 -6.91
N TYR A 73 3.04 4.86 -7.38
CA TYR A 73 3.28 5.31 -8.75
C TYR A 73 4.70 4.92 -9.20
N ILE A 74 4.89 4.83 -10.51
CA ILE A 74 6.22 4.67 -11.12
C ILE A 74 6.75 6.07 -11.43
N PRO A 75 7.86 6.51 -10.80
CA PRO A 75 8.43 7.83 -11.07
C PRO A 75 8.84 7.96 -12.55
N PRO A 76 8.57 9.09 -13.23
CA PRO A 76 8.82 9.25 -14.67
C PRO A 76 10.28 9.03 -15.10
N LYS A 77 11.25 9.22 -14.19
CA LYS A 77 12.68 9.02 -14.44
C LYS A 77 13.23 7.69 -13.93
N GLN A 78 12.39 6.83 -13.34
CA GLN A 78 12.77 5.56 -12.72
C GLN A 78 11.72 4.51 -13.05
N HIS A 79 11.69 4.08 -14.32
CA HIS A 79 10.66 3.18 -14.86
C HIS A 79 10.68 1.77 -14.24
N ASP A 80 11.76 1.40 -13.59
CA ASP A 80 11.96 0.14 -12.88
C ASP A 80 11.63 0.22 -11.38
N THR A 81 11.16 1.36 -10.90
CA THR A 81 10.90 1.64 -9.49
C THR A 81 9.42 1.91 -9.24
N LEU A 82 8.81 1.19 -8.30
CA LEU A 82 7.49 1.49 -7.77
C LEU A 82 7.65 2.24 -6.44
N PHE A 83 7.22 3.47 -6.39
CA PHE A 83 7.13 4.23 -5.15
C PHE A 83 5.79 3.96 -4.47
N ILE A 84 5.82 3.45 -3.24
CA ILE A 84 4.63 3.27 -2.41
C ILE A 84 4.40 4.54 -1.60
N TRP A 85 3.30 5.21 -1.90
CA TRP A 85 2.93 6.47 -1.25
C TRP A 85 2.26 6.23 0.10
N GLN A 86 1.22 5.40 0.13
CA GLN A 86 0.44 5.15 1.34
C GLN A 86 -0.06 3.71 1.40
N VAL A 87 -0.08 3.15 2.61
CA VAL A 87 -0.65 1.84 2.91
C VAL A 87 -1.62 1.99 4.06
N VAL A 88 -2.86 1.61 3.86
CA VAL A 88 -3.89 1.60 4.90
C VAL A 88 -4.56 0.23 4.98
N VAL A 89 -4.85 -0.22 6.19
CA VAL A 89 -5.66 -1.40 6.48
C VAL A 89 -6.68 -1.03 7.53
N GLY A 90 -7.94 -1.24 7.21
CA GLY A 90 -9.06 -1.01 8.13
C GLY A 90 -8.86 -1.78 9.44
N GLU A 91 -9.30 -1.21 10.54
CA GLU A 91 -9.02 -1.72 11.88
C GLU A 91 -9.35 -3.21 12.06
N ARG A 92 -10.50 -3.65 11.56
CA ARG A 92 -10.97 -5.04 11.61
C ARG A 92 -10.04 -6.04 10.91
N TYR A 93 -9.24 -5.59 9.96
CA TYR A 93 -8.37 -6.41 9.11
C TYR A 93 -6.89 -6.29 9.48
N ARG A 94 -6.56 -5.51 10.51
CA ARG A 94 -5.18 -5.38 11.01
C ARG A 94 -4.71 -6.70 11.62
N GLY A 95 -3.43 -7.00 11.46
CA GLY A 95 -2.85 -8.24 11.97
C GLY A 95 -3.11 -9.50 11.12
N THR A 96 -4.02 -9.45 10.13
CA THR A 96 -4.37 -10.60 9.27
C THR A 96 -3.37 -10.87 8.13
N GLY A 97 -2.40 -9.97 7.92
CA GLY A 97 -1.48 -10.02 6.78
C GLY A 97 -2.00 -9.35 5.51
N LEU A 98 -3.17 -8.69 5.55
CA LEU A 98 -3.80 -8.08 4.38
C LEU A 98 -2.88 -7.08 3.66
N ALA A 99 -2.13 -6.23 4.39
CA ALA A 99 -1.20 -5.29 3.77
C ALA A 99 -0.16 -6.00 2.88
N LEU A 100 0.33 -7.15 3.34
CA LEU A 100 1.31 -7.94 2.58
C LEU A 100 0.66 -8.60 1.36
N THR A 101 -0.58 -9.06 1.50
CA THR A 101 -1.38 -9.62 0.39
C THR A 101 -1.65 -8.56 -0.67
N LEU A 102 -2.02 -7.34 -0.26
CA LEU A 102 -2.19 -6.20 -1.16
C LEU A 102 -0.89 -5.87 -1.91
N LEU A 103 0.24 -5.76 -1.20
CA LEU A 103 1.54 -5.49 -1.84
C LEU A 103 1.93 -6.59 -2.85
N ALA A 104 1.73 -7.85 -2.48
CA ALA A 104 2.00 -8.97 -3.39
C ALA A 104 1.08 -8.92 -4.62
N GLY A 105 -0.21 -8.65 -4.43
CA GLY A 105 -1.18 -8.49 -5.51
C GLY A 105 -0.84 -7.33 -6.43
N LEU A 106 -0.40 -6.19 -5.90
CA LEU A 106 0.03 -5.04 -6.68
C LEU A 106 1.26 -5.37 -7.54
N LEU A 107 2.28 -5.99 -6.95
CA LEU A 107 3.52 -6.37 -7.64
C LEU A 107 3.31 -7.48 -8.70
N ALA A 108 2.23 -8.24 -8.61
CA ALA A 108 1.85 -9.25 -9.59
C ALA A 108 1.15 -8.67 -10.84
N ARG A 109 0.75 -7.41 -10.81
CA ARG A 109 0.07 -6.77 -11.95
C ARG A 109 0.99 -6.56 -13.13
N HIS A 110 0.39 -6.54 -14.31
CA HIS A 110 1.09 -6.28 -15.57
C HIS A 110 1.82 -4.92 -15.56
N SER A 111 1.20 -3.88 -15.00
CA SER A 111 1.79 -2.54 -14.83
C SER A 111 3.07 -2.53 -13.99
N CYS A 112 3.24 -3.52 -13.12
CA CYS A 112 4.42 -3.66 -12.26
C CYS A 112 5.40 -4.75 -12.75
N ARG A 113 5.21 -5.29 -13.94
CA ARG A 113 6.04 -6.40 -14.46
C ARG A 113 7.53 -6.03 -14.54
N ASP A 114 7.84 -4.78 -14.90
CA ASP A 114 9.21 -4.29 -15.08
C ASP A 114 9.81 -3.67 -13.82
N VAL A 115 9.04 -3.64 -12.73
CA VAL A 115 9.48 -3.11 -11.44
C VAL A 115 10.55 -4.03 -10.83
N CYS A 116 11.72 -3.47 -10.61
CA CYS A 116 12.87 -4.09 -9.94
C CYS A 116 13.04 -3.58 -8.52
N PHE A 117 12.65 -2.33 -8.28
CA PHE A 117 12.81 -1.66 -7.00
C PHE A 117 11.46 -1.23 -6.46
N LEU A 118 11.33 -1.34 -5.15
CA LEU A 118 10.22 -0.76 -4.41
C LEU A 118 10.80 0.29 -3.46
N GLU A 119 10.30 1.51 -3.58
CA GLU A 119 10.68 2.62 -2.70
C GLU A 119 9.49 3.08 -1.87
N THR A 120 9.77 3.52 -0.67
CA THR A 120 8.78 4.15 0.21
C THR A 120 9.48 5.03 1.24
N THR A 121 8.76 5.94 1.85
CA THR A 121 9.21 6.70 3.00
C THR A 121 8.42 6.31 4.23
N VAL A 122 9.12 6.06 5.34
CA VAL A 122 8.50 5.65 6.61
C VAL A 122 9.02 6.55 7.72
N SER A 123 8.10 7.17 8.46
CA SER A 123 8.46 7.95 9.64
C SER A 123 9.12 7.04 10.69
N PRO A 124 10.16 7.48 11.41
CA PRO A 124 10.87 6.66 12.41
C PRO A 124 9.96 6.09 13.49
N SER A 125 8.86 6.78 13.80
CA SER A 125 7.83 6.33 14.74
C SER A 125 6.90 5.27 14.19
N ASN A 126 6.77 5.13 12.86
CA ASN A 126 5.86 4.17 12.20
C ASN A 126 6.48 2.78 12.11
N LYS A 127 6.61 2.13 13.27
CA LYS A 127 7.16 0.77 13.39
C LYS A 127 6.33 -0.29 12.65
N ALA A 128 5.03 -0.02 12.44
CA ALA A 128 4.15 -0.95 11.72
C ALA A 128 4.52 -1.03 10.24
N SER A 129 4.68 0.12 9.57
CA SER A 129 5.14 0.17 8.17
C SER A 129 6.56 -0.38 8.03
N ALA A 130 7.48 -0.04 8.93
CA ALA A 130 8.84 -0.59 8.89
C ALA A 130 8.84 -2.13 8.94
N ARG A 131 8.04 -2.74 9.83
CA ARG A 131 7.86 -4.20 9.90
C ARG A 131 7.20 -4.79 8.67
N LEU A 132 6.24 -4.09 8.06
CA LEU A 132 5.58 -4.53 6.83
C LEU A 132 6.59 -4.68 5.70
N PHE A 133 7.40 -3.64 5.46
CA PHE A 133 8.39 -3.67 4.38
C PHE A 133 9.55 -4.65 4.64
N ALA A 134 9.94 -4.85 5.89
CA ALA A 134 10.90 -5.90 6.25
C ALA A 134 10.35 -7.30 5.91
N LYS A 135 9.11 -7.61 6.32
CA LYS A 135 8.43 -8.88 5.99
C LYS A 135 8.22 -9.07 4.49
N LEU A 136 7.94 -7.99 3.75
CA LEU A 136 7.83 -8.05 2.30
C LEU A 136 9.16 -8.48 1.67
N ALA A 137 10.26 -7.88 2.11
CA ALA A 137 11.59 -8.23 1.63
C ALA A 137 11.92 -9.71 1.87
N GLU A 138 11.59 -10.24 3.04
CA GLU A 138 11.79 -11.65 3.36
C GLU A 138 10.93 -12.58 2.48
N ARG A 139 9.61 -12.33 2.40
CA ARG A 139 8.66 -13.22 1.71
C ARG A 139 8.80 -13.23 0.20
N LEU A 140 9.12 -12.09 -0.40
CA LEU A 140 9.19 -11.95 -1.85
C LEU A 140 10.62 -12.11 -2.39
N ASN A 141 11.54 -12.61 -1.59
CA ASN A 141 12.94 -12.77 -1.99
C ASN A 141 13.58 -11.46 -2.46
N TYR A 142 13.21 -10.34 -1.84
CA TYR A 142 13.82 -9.04 -2.06
C TYR A 142 14.99 -8.84 -1.09
N SER A 143 16.05 -8.20 -1.54
CA SER A 143 17.09 -7.71 -0.64
C SER A 143 16.69 -6.32 -0.14
N ALA A 144 16.36 -6.20 1.14
CA ALA A 144 16.22 -4.90 1.76
C ALA A 144 17.62 -4.27 1.90
N ARG A 145 17.91 -3.26 1.13
CA ARG A 145 18.94 -2.30 1.47
C ARG A 145 18.23 -1.14 2.14
N THR A 146 18.48 -0.95 3.42
CA THR A 146 18.16 0.32 4.09
C THR A 146 19.04 1.35 3.39
N ALA A 147 18.54 1.95 2.36
CA ALA A 147 19.28 2.90 1.58
C ALA A 147 18.75 4.28 1.86
N MET A 148 19.66 5.14 2.06
CA MET A 148 19.57 6.58 2.04
C MET A 148 19.07 7.20 3.34
N LYS A 149 20.04 7.68 4.08
CA LYS A 149 19.84 8.82 4.95
C LYS A 149 19.17 9.93 4.11
N PRO A 150 18.16 10.63 4.65
CA PRO A 150 17.44 11.69 3.94
C PRO A 150 18.30 12.80 3.36
N SER A 151 19.57 12.87 3.78
CA SER A 151 20.52 13.94 3.48
C SER A 151 20.81 14.17 2.00
N ASN A 152 20.55 13.20 1.12
CA ASN A 152 20.90 13.35 -0.29
C ASN A 152 19.72 13.63 -1.23
N CYS A 153 18.48 13.43 -0.80
CA CYS A 153 17.31 13.74 -1.62
C CYS A 153 16.84 15.20 -1.49
N PHE A 154 17.22 15.90 -0.40
CA PHE A 154 16.77 17.24 -0.09
C PHE A 154 17.96 18.09 0.39
N ALA A 155 18.88 18.37 -0.51
CA ALA A 155 20.10 19.14 -0.23
C ALA A 155 19.87 20.64 0.08
N SER A 156 18.62 21.08 0.18
CA SER A 156 18.27 22.45 0.56
C SER A 156 17.69 22.49 1.97
N GLY A 157 18.51 22.81 2.93
CA GLY A 157 18.44 22.96 4.35
C GLY A 157 17.18 23.51 5.08
N HIS A 158 15.97 23.18 4.65
CA HIS A 158 14.73 23.73 5.24
C HIS A 158 13.72 22.65 5.69
N PHE A 159 14.16 21.43 5.94
CA PHE A 159 13.25 20.38 6.44
C PHE A 159 13.47 20.07 7.92
N PRO A 160 12.37 19.84 8.68
CA PRO A 160 12.45 19.53 10.11
C PRO A 160 13.14 18.19 10.38
N PRO A 161 13.70 17.97 11.58
CA PRO A 161 14.51 16.81 11.95
C PRO A 161 13.77 15.47 11.99
N HIS A 162 12.49 15.41 11.59
CA HIS A 162 11.62 14.23 11.61
C HIS A 162 11.42 13.62 10.22
N LEU A 163 12.32 13.88 9.29
CA LEU A 163 12.19 13.33 7.92
C LEU A 163 12.04 11.81 7.93
N PRO A 164 11.08 11.29 7.15
CA PRO A 164 10.88 9.86 7.03
C PRO A 164 12.12 9.18 6.44
N THR A 165 12.42 7.99 6.92
CA THR A 165 13.48 7.15 6.36
C THR A 165 13.02 6.58 5.03
N ALA A 166 13.80 6.78 3.97
CA ALA A 166 13.53 6.14 2.69
C ALA A 166 13.99 4.67 2.74
N TYR A 167 13.13 3.78 2.28
CA TYR A 167 13.43 2.37 2.09
C TYR A 167 13.48 2.08 0.60
N LYS A 168 14.55 1.43 0.16
CA LYS A 168 14.68 0.88 -1.19
C LYS A 168 14.85 -0.63 -1.09
N ILE A 169 13.94 -1.38 -1.69
CA ILE A 169 13.92 -2.83 -1.67
C ILE A 169 14.12 -3.32 -3.09
N HIS A 170 15.13 -4.16 -3.30
CA HIS A 170 15.48 -4.71 -4.61
C HIS A 170 14.95 -6.12 -4.76
N ARG A 171 14.28 -6.42 -5.88
CA ARG A 171 13.79 -7.75 -6.22
C ARG A 171 14.96 -8.63 -6.60
N ARG A 172 15.24 -9.67 -5.79
CA ARG A 172 16.23 -10.69 -6.13
C ARG A 172 15.78 -11.46 -7.38
N ASN A 173 16.73 -11.89 -8.21
CA ASN A 173 16.50 -12.70 -9.41
C ASN A 173 15.78 -11.99 -10.58
N LYS A 174 15.71 -10.67 -10.60
CA LYS A 174 15.32 -9.94 -11.80
C LYS A 174 16.51 -9.17 -12.34
N LEU A 175 16.86 -9.40 -13.60
CA LEU A 175 17.85 -8.57 -14.31
C LEU A 175 17.19 -7.19 -14.52
N CYS A 176 17.72 -6.21 -13.81
CA CYS A 176 17.33 -4.81 -13.99
C CYS A 176 18.33 -4.21 -14.98
N HIS A 177 17.85 -3.73 -16.09
CA HIS A 177 18.64 -3.10 -17.16
C HIS A 177 18.81 -1.61 -16.92
#